data_1b0608ff68abcd13ee47409b55a69f29
#
_entry.id   1b0608ff68abcd13ee47409b55a69f29
#
_cell.length_a   1.000
_cell.length_b   1.000
_cell.length_c   1.000
_cell.angle_alpha   90.00
_cell.angle_beta   90.00
_cell.angle_gamma   90.00
#
_symmetry.space_group_name_H-M   'P 1'
#
loop_
_entity.id
_entity.type
_entity.pdbx_description
1 polymer ?
#
loop_
_entity_poly.entity_id
_entity_poly.type
_entity_poly.pdbx_seq_one_letter_code
_entity_poly.pdbx_strand_id
1 'polypeptide(L)'
;MIKSVKDLKAYEDIFALIDECTDSYVFAYDLENDLFHISKSALDTFTLEEEHIKLASSALKPLVYPKDWDRLAADIRAVRNQEKAQHNLEYRLITKDDEIIWVSGKSRTFFNENGEPFMLIGCISEIGKHNKYDNITSLYCEDVLKERYALAKIAEPQPVTGTILLIGIDNFREINEKYGTKMGNILLAGVAEAIAVCCKNRENVFRFHGDEFAVILKEQPSCTTADAKKLYKTIRRKIDSSIEKNGYHMFFTISGGAASFNTQEDSYEDVLKNAKFALHVSKLNGKNTFTPYSEDEYLSYIRRIDIQEELRKCVENDFKGFEVYYQPIMKPQTNTLYGSEALIRWHSEKYGFMSPVDFVPLLEESALIIPLGKWIIENAVRQCKAWVSVYPDFIMNINLSFVQIIKSDILKDAVELLEQYELSAEHVVFEVTESGELENNTAVKHVLNSFNNKSLNLAIDDFGTGYSNLRYIRDMMFGIIKIDRLFIKDINESSQNYTLVKYVTEMAHNFNIKVCVEGVETQEEYDKVMTLKPDCIQGFFYGKPMNAGNFAASYI
;
A
#
# COMPACT_ATOMS: atom_id res chain seq x y z
N MET A 1 -27.52 45.08 31.39
CA MET A 1 -26.05 45.11 31.25
C MET A 1 -25.48 44.55 32.55
N ILE A 2 -24.60 43.57 32.49
CA ILE A 2 -23.91 42.97 33.63
C ILE A 2 -22.99 44.06 34.21
N LYS A 3 -23.28 44.49 35.45
CA LYS A 3 -22.52 45.55 36.13
C LYS A 3 -21.78 45.05 37.37
N SER A 4 -22.11 43.85 37.85
CA SER A 4 -21.48 43.22 39.01
C SER A 4 -21.60 41.69 38.99
N VAL A 5 -20.78 41.00 39.81
CA VAL A 5 -20.81 39.52 39.98
C VAL A 5 -22.20 39.04 40.49
N LYS A 6 -22.97 39.87 41.18
CA LYS A 6 -24.33 39.54 41.64
C LYS A 6 -25.32 39.35 40.49
N ASP A 7 -25.05 39.95 39.34
CA ASP A 7 -25.87 39.79 38.15
C ASP A 7 -25.71 38.42 37.50
N LEU A 8 -24.62 37.68 37.80
CA LEU A 8 -24.35 36.34 37.26
C LEU A 8 -25.42 35.32 37.66
N LYS A 9 -25.87 35.34 38.90
CA LYS A 9 -26.93 34.46 39.40
C LYS A 9 -28.23 34.56 38.61
N ALA A 10 -28.53 35.75 38.06
CA ALA A 10 -29.70 35.98 37.22
C ALA A 10 -29.55 35.38 35.79
N TYR A 11 -28.38 34.91 35.42
CA TYR A 11 -28.08 34.35 34.10
C TYR A 11 -27.74 32.85 34.14
N GLU A 12 -27.76 32.17 35.30
CA GLU A 12 -27.51 30.74 35.46
C GLU A 12 -28.40 29.89 34.52
N ASP A 13 -29.69 30.24 34.43
CA ASP A 13 -30.62 29.57 33.51
C ASP A 13 -30.25 29.77 32.01
N ILE A 14 -29.69 30.94 31.67
CA ILE A 14 -29.23 31.24 30.30
C ILE A 14 -27.95 30.47 30.01
N PHE A 15 -27.04 30.33 30.95
CA PHE A 15 -25.85 29.53 30.84
C PHE A 15 -26.19 28.06 30.62
N ALA A 16 -27.11 27.50 31.42
CA ALA A 16 -27.59 26.13 31.24
C ALA A 16 -28.23 25.92 29.86
N LEU A 17 -29.07 26.88 29.42
CA LEU A 17 -29.68 26.80 28.09
C LEU A 17 -28.66 26.86 26.96
N ILE A 18 -27.64 27.71 27.07
CA ILE A 18 -26.58 27.78 26.05
C ILE A 18 -25.76 26.50 26.06
N ASP A 19 -25.44 25.90 27.21
CA ASP A 19 -24.74 24.62 27.36
C ASP A 19 -25.51 23.46 26.67
N GLU A 20 -26.84 23.41 26.83
CA GLU A 20 -27.71 22.45 26.16
C GLU A 20 -27.82 22.66 24.63
N CYS A 21 -27.64 23.90 24.16
CA CYS A 21 -27.83 24.28 22.76
C CYS A 21 -26.52 24.31 21.94
N THR A 22 -25.36 24.24 22.62
CA THR A 22 -24.04 24.37 21.94
C THR A 22 -23.10 23.26 22.35
N ASP A 23 -22.24 22.88 21.47
CA ASP A 23 -21.17 21.92 21.73
C ASP A 23 -19.89 22.62 22.26
N SER A 24 -20.02 23.81 22.83
CA SER A 24 -18.93 24.62 23.37
C SER A 24 -19.08 24.80 24.85
N TYR A 25 -18.02 24.69 25.62
CA TYR A 25 -18.00 24.92 27.03
C TYR A 25 -18.12 26.44 27.30
N VAL A 26 -19.23 26.87 27.85
CA VAL A 26 -19.47 28.28 28.19
C VAL A 26 -18.81 28.59 29.53
N PHE A 27 -18.16 29.76 29.64
CA PHE A 27 -17.53 30.17 30.90
C PHE A 27 -17.72 31.64 31.23
N ALA A 28 -17.64 31.93 32.52
CA ALA A 28 -17.50 33.27 33.05
C ALA A 28 -16.30 33.29 34.02
N TYR A 29 -15.42 34.27 33.87
CA TYR A 29 -14.24 34.42 34.71
C TYR A 29 -14.23 35.79 35.39
N ASP A 30 -14.45 35.79 36.71
CA ASP A 30 -14.32 36.96 37.57
C ASP A 30 -12.84 37.23 37.80
N LEU A 31 -12.37 38.34 37.23
CA LEU A 31 -10.97 38.72 37.27
C LEU A 31 -10.54 39.31 38.64
N GLU A 32 -11.49 39.84 39.41
CA GLU A 32 -11.21 40.44 40.71
C GLU A 32 -11.04 39.37 41.79
N ASN A 33 -11.94 38.38 41.81
CA ASN A 33 -11.99 37.34 42.84
C ASN A 33 -11.32 36.03 42.46
N ASP A 34 -10.73 35.93 41.23
CA ASP A 34 -10.14 34.71 40.65
C ASP A 34 -11.12 33.53 40.71
N LEU A 35 -12.40 33.80 40.34
CA LEU A 35 -13.46 32.81 40.33
C LEU A 35 -13.85 32.48 38.89
N PHE A 36 -13.76 31.20 38.52
CA PHE A 36 -14.14 30.72 37.21
C PHE A 36 -15.38 29.86 37.29
N HIS A 37 -16.36 30.17 36.49
CA HIS A 37 -17.56 29.38 36.31
C HIS A 37 -17.54 28.77 34.90
N ILE A 38 -17.77 27.49 34.80
CA ILE A 38 -17.80 26.77 33.53
C ILE A 38 -19.06 25.91 33.44
N SER A 39 -19.56 25.70 32.24
CA SER A 39 -20.72 24.86 31.96
C SER A 39 -20.57 23.43 32.45
N LYS A 40 -21.68 22.79 32.78
CA LYS A 40 -21.72 21.43 33.34
C LYS A 40 -21.13 20.40 32.41
N SER A 41 -21.31 20.55 31.09
CA SER A 41 -20.75 19.67 30.07
C SER A 41 -19.21 19.56 30.13
N ALA A 42 -18.50 20.58 30.64
CA ALA A 42 -17.07 20.55 30.87
C ALA A 42 -16.63 19.53 31.92
N LEU A 43 -17.48 19.28 32.94
CA LEU A 43 -17.20 18.29 33.99
C LEU A 43 -17.16 16.85 33.45
N ASP A 44 -17.82 16.59 32.35
CA ASP A 44 -17.80 15.27 31.69
C ASP A 44 -16.51 15.03 30.92
N THR A 45 -15.84 16.11 30.49
CA THR A 45 -14.66 16.05 29.65
C THR A 45 -13.34 16.26 30.40
N PHE A 46 -13.35 17.18 31.39
CA PHE A 46 -12.15 17.59 32.11
C PHE A 46 -12.15 17.13 33.56
N THR A 47 -10.96 17.00 34.16
CA THR A 47 -10.81 16.67 35.58
C THR A 47 -11.15 17.93 36.45
N LEU A 48 -12.44 18.20 36.58
CA LEU A 48 -13.00 19.28 37.38
C LEU A 48 -13.96 18.72 38.42
N GLU A 49 -13.93 19.23 39.65
CA GLU A 49 -14.79 18.74 40.76
C GLU A 49 -16.14 19.43 40.79
N GLU A 50 -16.21 20.70 40.39
CA GLU A 50 -17.43 21.51 40.43
C GLU A 50 -17.42 22.62 39.36
N GLU A 51 -18.61 23.15 39.05
CA GLU A 51 -18.80 24.22 38.05
C GLU A 51 -18.20 25.57 38.49
N HIS A 52 -18.07 25.79 39.79
CA HIS A 52 -17.57 27.04 40.40
C HIS A 52 -16.15 26.81 40.96
N ILE A 53 -15.14 27.26 40.26
CA ILE A 53 -13.75 27.01 40.56
C ILE A 53 -13.13 28.26 41.22
N LYS A 54 -12.73 28.15 42.48
CA LYS A 54 -11.95 29.17 43.19
C LYS A 54 -10.47 29.04 42.90
N LEU A 55 -9.73 30.16 42.94
CA LEU A 55 -8.31 30.20 42.57
C LEU A 55 -8.10 29.61 41.16
N ALA A 56 -8.89 30.11 40.24
CA ALA A 56 -9.03 29.60 38.88
C ALA A 56 -7.69 29.44 38.17
N SER A 57 -6.80 30.39 38.33
CA SER A 57 -5.44 30.34 37.74
C SER A 57 -4.62 29.14 38.21
N SER A 58 -4.82 28.67 39.44
CA SER A 58 -4.13 27.47 39.96
C SER A 58 -4.85 26.18 39.58
N ALA A 59 -6.18 26.18 39.61
CA ALA A 59 -7.01 25.00 39.34
C ALA A 59 -7.04 24.64 37.83
N LEU A 60 -7.02 25.62 36.94
CA LEU A 60 -7.03 25.39 35.48
C LEU A 60 -5.65 25.03 34.93
N LYS A 61 -4.56 25.37 35.62
CA LYS A 61 -3.20 25.09 35.14
C LYS A 61 -2.94 23.61 34.81
N PRO A 62 -3.38 22.62 35.62
CA PRO A 62 -3.20 21.20 35.28
C PRO A 62 -3.95 20.74 34.04
N LEU A 63 -5.06 21.44 33.68
CA LEU A 63 -5.86 21.10 32.48
C LEU A 63 -5.27 21.64 31.21
N VAL A 64 -4.38 22.64 31.30
CA VAL A 64 -3.73 23.22 30.12
C VAL A 64 -2.42 22.48 29.84
N TYR A 65 -2.21 22.15 28.57
CA TYR A 65 -0.96 21.52 28.17
C TYR A 65 0.25 22.38 28.61
N PRO A 66 1.28 21.81 29.26
CA PRO A 66 2.33 22.59 29.94
C PRO A 66 3.00 23.68 29.10
N LYS A 67 3.22 23.41 27.81
CA LYS A 67 3.87 24.37 26.90
C LYS A 67 2.97 25.56 26.50
N ASP A 68 1.66 25.47 26.74
CA ASP A 68 0.70 26.51 26.34
C ASP A 68 0.28 27.40 27.51
N TRP A 69 0.56 27.00 28.77
CA TRP A 69 0.16 27.71 29.96
C TRP A 69 0.66 29.14 30.02
N ASP A 70 1.95 29.37 29.78
CA ASP A 70 2.55 30.71 29.88
C ASP A 70 1.94 31.66 28.85
N ARG A 71 1.58 31.18 27.68
CA ARG A 71 0.93 31.94 26.61
C ARG A 71 -0.50 32.28 26.97
N LEU A 72 -1.27 31.33 27.53
CA LEU A 72 -2.64 31.57 28.00
C LEU A 72 -2.67 32.55 29.17
N ALA A 73 -1.80 32.37 30.16
CA ALA A 73 -1.68 33.25 31.30
C ALA A 73 -1.23 34.67 30.91
N ALA A 74 -0.37 34.81 29.89
CA ALA A 74 0.03 36.10 29.36
C ALA A 74 -1.14 36.80 28.64
N ASP A 75 -1.95 36.06 27.86
CA ASP A 75 -3.10 36.59 27.14
C ASP A 75 -4.19 37.11 28.12
N ILE A 76 -4.49 36.36 29.17
CA ILE A 76 -5.43 36.79 30.23
C ILE A 76 -4.90 38.02 30.97
N ARG A 77 -3.60 38.09 31.29
CA ARG A 77 -2.97 39.29 31.91
C ARG A 77 -3.06 40.51 31.01
N ALA A 78 -2.83 40.35 29.69
CA ALA A 78 -2.96 41.43 28.73
C ALA A 78 -4.39 42.00 28.67
N VAL A 79 -5.43 41.15 28.80
CA VAL A 79 -6.82 41.61 28.93
C VAL A 79 -7.06 42.32 30.23
N ARG A 80 -6.56 41.80 31.36
CA ARG A 80 -6.67 42.44 32.69
C ARG A 80 -6.00 43.81 32.72
N ASN A 81 -4.87 43.96 32.08
CA ASN A 81 -4.13 45.23 31.98
C ASN A 81 -4.67 46.18 30.91
N GLN A 82 -5.77 45.86 30.25
CA GLN A 82 -6.34 46.61 29.11
C GLN A 82 -5.42 46.77 27.89
N GLU A 83 -4.40 45.93 27.78
CA GLU A 83 -3.50 45.88 26.60
C GLU A 83 -4.18 45.16 25.44
N LYS A 84 -5.24 44.37 25.74
CA LYS A 84 -6.02 43.60 24.77
C LYS A 84 -7.50 43.68 25.10
N ALA A 85 -8.34 43.88 24.07
CA ALA A 85 -9.80 44.09 24.29
C ALA A 85 -10.58 42.80 24.55
N GLN A 86 -10.09 41.65 24.11
CA GLN A 86 -10.77 40.35 24.15
C GLN A 86 -9.75 39.21 24.28
N HIS A 87 -10.14 38.13 24.98
CA HIS A 87 -9.43 36.86 24.90
C HIS A 87 -9.86 36.16 23.62
N ASN A 88 -8.88 35.79 22.79
CA ASN A 88 -9.07 34.99 21.60
C ASN A 88 -7.74 34.24 21.33
N LEU A 89 -7.70 32.98 21.75
CA LEU A 89 -6.48 32.17 21.71
C LEU A 89 -6.80 30.71 21.44
N GLU A 90 -5.96 30.06 20.66
CA GLU A 90 -5.98 28.62 20.46
C GLU A 90 -4.89 27.98 21.33
N TYR A 91 -5.26 26.96 22.10
CA TYR A 91 -4.35 26.25 23.02
C TYR A 91 -4.83 24.82 23.23
N ARG A 92 -3.99 24.00 23.88
CA ARG A 92 -4.30 22.60 24.16
C ARG A 92 -4.80 22.41 25.58
N LEU A 93 -5.85 21.61 25.72
CA LEU A 93 -6.33 21.11 27.02
C LEU A 93 -6.09 19.60 27.12
N ILE A 94 -6.02 19.13 28.37
CA ILE A 94 -5.89 17.72 28.73
C ILE A 94 -7.23 17.26 29.29
N THR A 95 -7.82 16.24 28.69
CA THR A 95 -9.07 15.64 29.15
C THR A 95 -8.84 14.73 30.37
N LYS A 96 -9.92 14.28 31.04
CA LYS A 96 -9.84 13.32 32.15
C LYS A 96 -9.25 11.95 31.76
N ASP A 97 -9.24 11.63 30.45
CA ASP A 97 -8.68 10.40 29.88
C ASP A 97 -7.24 10.60 29.38
N ASP A 98 -6.58 11.69 29.79
CA ASP A 98 -5.21 12.08 29.40
C ASP A 98 -5.04 12.38 27.89
N GLU A 99 -6.13 12.58 27.15
CA GLU A 99 -6.09 13.00 25.76
C GLU A 99 -5.79 14.50 25.64
N ILE A 100 -5.00 14.87 24.63
CA ILE A 100 -4.68 16.28 24.34
C ILE A 100 -5.58 16.76 23.21
N ILE A 101 -6.46 17.73 23.51
CA ILE A 101 -7.36 18.34 22.53
C ILE A 101 -6.98 19.79 22.25
N TRP A 102 -7.11 20.23 21.00
CA TRP A 102 -6.98 21.63 20.63
C TRP A 102 -8.31 22.36 20.83
N VAL A 103 -8.25 23.52 21.47
CA VAL A 103 -9.43 24.35 21.72
C VAL A 103 -9.20 25.80 21.29
N SER A 104 -10.29 26.47 20.91
CA SER A 104 -10.35 27.91 20.68
C SER A 104 -11.13 28.56 21.83
N GLY A 105 -10.42 29.29 22.68
CA GLY A 105 -11.05 30.11 23.73
C GLY A 105 -11.33 31.51 23.19
N LYS A 106 -12.59 31.92 23.27
CA LYS A 106 -13.03 33.26 22.86
C LYS A 106 -13.88 33.87 23.95
N SER A 107 -13.60 35.13 24.36
CA SER A 107 -14.43 35.81 25.33
C SER A 107 -14.53 37.30 25.06
N ARG A 108 -15.59 37.90 25.62
CA ARG A 108 -15.79 39.33 25.67
C ARG A 108 -15.48 39.83 27.08
N THR A 109 -14.78 40.96 27.17
CA THR A 109 -14.47 41.65 28.42
C THR A 109 -15.62 42.57 28.83
N PHE A 110 -16.00 42.51 30.10
CA PHE A 110 -16.95 43.41 30.74
C PHE A 110 -16.21 44.32 31.71
N PHE A 111 -16.64 45.58 31.78
CA PHE A 111 -15.98 46.64 32.54
C PHE A 111 -16.93 47.15 33.64
N ASN A 112 -16.37 47.46 34.81
CA ASN A 112 -17.10 48.09 35.93
C ASN A 112 -17.36 49.58 35.63
N GLU A 113 -18.02 50.29 36.57
CA GLU A 113 -18.36 51.70 36.40
C GLU A 113 -17.12 52.62 36.35
N ASN A 114 -15.98 52.15 36.81
CA ASN A 114 -14.69 52.84 36.74
C ASN A 114 -13.92 52.59 35.44
N GLY A 115 -14.46 51.77 34.54
CA GLY A 115 -13.80 51.39 33.29
C GLY A 115 -12.73 50.31 33.42
N GLU A 116 -12.68 49.60 34.55
CA GLU A 116 -11.73 48.52 34.78
C GLU A 116 -12.36 47.18 34.40
N PRO A 117 -11.59 46.25 33.78
CA PRO A 117 -12.09 44.93 33.38
C PRO A 117 -12.31 44.06 34.63
N PHE A 118 -13.54 43.62 34.87
CA PHE A 118 -13.87 42.81 36.02
C PHE A 118 -14.30 41.38 35.67
N MET A 119 -14.74 41.13 34.41
CA MET A 119 -15.25 39.83 34.03
C MET A 119 -14.98 39.52 32.56
N LEU A 120 -14.65 38.23 32.29
CA LEU A 120 -14.64 37.64 30.95
C LEU A 120 -15.80 36.66 30.83
N ILE A 121 -16.63 36.77 29.79
CA ILE A 121 -17.64 35.78 29.43
C ILE A 121 -17.37 35.29 28.03
N GLY A 122 -17.37 33.98 27.85
CA GLY A 122 -17.03 33.39 26.57
C GLY A 122 -17.31 31.90 26.44
N CYS A 123 -16.73 31.31 25.42
CA CYS A 123 -16.81 29.87 25.17
C CYS A 123 -15.44 29.30 24.80
N ILE A 124 -15.26 28.07 25.18
CA ILE A 124 -14.15 27.21 24.75
C ILE A 124 -14.73 26.17 23.80
N SER A 125 -14.33 26.21 22.56
CA SER A 125 -14.78 25.28 21.50
C SER A 125 -13.64 24.38 21.11
N GLU A 126 -13.86 23.09 21.02
CA GLU A 126 -12.86 22.14 20.54
C GLU A 126 -12.61 22.33 19.04
N ILE A 127 -11.34 22.48 18.68
CA ILE A 127 -10.95 22.64 17.28
C ILE A 127 -10.87 21.25 16.67
N GLY A 128 -11.79 20.94 15.75
CA GLY A 128 -11.87 19.66 15.05
C GLY A 128 -13.05 18.78 15.39
N LYS A 129 -13.83 19.05 16.45
CA LYS A 129 -14.93 18.18 16.87
C LYS A 129 -16.28 18.41 16.19
N HIS A 130 -16.52 19.52 15.52
CA HIS A 130 -17.89 19.88 15.11
C HIS A 130 -18.07 20.43 13.70
N ASN A 131 -17.77 19.59 12.72
CA ASN A 131 -18.53 19.67 11.47
C ASN A 131 -19.16 18.30 11.21
N LYS A 132 -20.40 18.09 11.70
CA LYS A 132 -21.20 16.89 11.35
C LYS A 132 -21.33 16.72 9.84
N TYR A 133 -21.13 17.81 9.10
CA TYR A 133 -21.23 17.87 7.64
C TYR A 133 -19.92 18.34 7.01
N ASP A 134 -19.53 17.70 5.94
CA ASP A 134 -18.44 18.16 5.09
C ASP A 134 -18.84 19.41 4.31
N ASN A 135 -18.03 20.47 4.39
CA ASN A 135 -18.35 21.79 3.81
C ASN A 135 -18.39 21.80 2.26
N ILE A 136 -17.76 20.82 1.59
CA ILE A 136 -17.72 20.72 0.13
C ILE A 136 -18.92 19.95 -0.39
N THR A 137 -19.24 18.82 0.25
CA THR A 137 -20.24 17.88 -0.23
C THR A 137 -21.58 17.95 0.48
N SER A 138 -21.62 18.61 1.66
CA SER A 138 -22.79 18.65 2.56
C SER A 138 -23.27 17.27 2.99
N LEU A 139 -22.41 16.26 2.97
CA LEU A 139 -22.64 14.94 3.52
C LEU A 139 -22.17 14.87 4.96
N TYR A 140 -22.67 13.90 5.73
CA TYR A 140 -22.13 13.61 7.05
C TYR A 140 -20.66 13.20 6.98
N CYS A 141 -19.87 13.62 7.98
CA CYS A 141 -18.48 13.18 8.15
C CYS A 141 -18.39 11.76 8.73
N GLU A 142 -17.21 11.17 8.71
CA GLU A 142 -16.90 9.84 9.26
C GLU A 142 -17.29 9.72 10.74
N ASP A 143 -17.04 10.77 11.56
CA ASP A 143 -17.36 10.78 12.99
C ASP A 143 -18.84 10.51 13.27
N VAL A 144 -19.74 11.06 12.45
CA VAL A 144 -21.19 10.80 12.58
C VAL A 144 -21.50 9.32 12.28
N LEU A 145 -20.80 8.69 11.36
CA LEU A 145 -20.96 7.25 11.12
C LEU A 145 -20.51 6.43 12.32
N LYS A 146 -19.36 6.77 12.90
CA LYS A 146 -18.82 6.11 14.09
C LYS A 146 -19.78 6.23 15.28
N GLU A 147 -20.31 7.44 15.55
CA GLU A 147 -21.33 7.66 16.59
C GLU A 147 -22.59 6.82 16.35
N ARG A 148 -23.12 6.80 15.11
CA ARG A 148 -24.32 6.02 14.77
C ARG A 148 -24.09 4.52 14.89
N TYR A 149 -22.89 4.04 14.58
CA TYR A 149 -22.53 2.62 14.76
C TYR A 149 -22.50 2.25 16.24
N ALA A 150 -21.88 3.09 17.07
CA ALA A 150 -21.81 2.89 18.52
C ALA A 150 -23.21 2.90 19.16
N LEU A 151 -24.06 3.86 18.77
CA LEU A 151 -25.45 3.92 19.22
C LEU A 151 -26.26 2.70 18.81
N ALA A 152 -26.10 2.22 17.58
CA ALA A 152 -26.78 1.02 17.11
C ALA A 152 -26.38 -0.24 17.90
N LYS A 153 -25.12 -0.31 18.36
CA LYS A 153 -24.63 -1.41 19.19
C LYS A 153 -25.25 -1.43 20.60
N ILE A 154 -25.60 -0.26 21.14
CA ILE A 154 -26.09 -0.10 22.53
C ILE A 154 -27.64 -0.09 22.57
N ALA A 155 -28.29 0.60 21.64
CA ALA A 155 -29.71 0.91 21.73
C ALA A 155 -30.62 -0.15 21.10
N GLU A 156 -30.11 -0.94 20.17
CA GLU A 156 -30.92 -1.95 19.47
C GLU A 156 -30.87 -3.30 20.20
N PRO A 157 -32.02 -3.86 20.61
CA PRO A 157 -32.08 -5.17 21.31
C PRO A 157 -31.72 -6.35 20.41
N GLN A 158 -31.74 -6.16 19.09
CA GLN A 158 -31.31 -7.16 18.11
C GLN A 158 -30.12 -6.64 17.28
N PRO A 159 -29.23 -7.53 16.80
CA PRO A 159 -28.09 -7.12 16.00
C PRO A 159 -28.53 -6.38 14.73
N VAL A 160 -27.93 -5.21 14.50
CA VAL A 160 -28.08 -4.54 13.20
C VAL A 160 -27.06 -5.14 12.25
N THR A 161 -27.55 -5.81 11.21
CA THR A 161 -26.72 -6.32 10.12
C THR A 161 -26.81 -5.40 8.90
N GLY A 162 -25.73 -5.33 8.13
CA GLY A 162 -25.69 -4.50 6.93
C GLY A 162 -24.39 -4.64 6.17
N THR A 163 -24.22 -3.76 5.21
CA THR A 163 -23.00 -3.68 4.40
C THR A 163 -22.54 -2.23 4.30
N ILE A 164 -21.27 -1.97 4.58
CA ILE A 164 -20.61 -0.72 4.27
C ILE A 164 -20.01 -0.81 2.86
N LEU A 165 -20.31 0.17 2.01
CA LEU A 165 -19.69 0.36 0.70
C LEU A 165 -18.82 1.60 0.76
N LEU A 166 -17.53 1.45 0.56
CA LEU A 166 -16.58 2.54 0.35
C LEU A 166 -16.41 2.78 -1.14
N ILE A 167 -16.35 4.05 -1.52
CA ILE A 167 -16.14 4.51 -2.89
C ILE A 167 -15.01 5.53 -2.87
N GLY A 168 -13.97 5.33 -3.69
CA GLY A 168 -12.87 6.26 -3.86
C GLY A 168 -12.77 6.75 -5.30
N ILE A 169 -12.43 8.03 -5.51
CA ILE A 169 -12.16 8.57 -6.84
C ILE A 169 -10.76 8.16 -7.26
N ASP A 170 -10.65 7.54 -8.42
CA ASP A 170 -9.36 7.09 -8.93
C ASP A 170 -8.51 8.29 -9.40
N ASN A 171 -7.22 8.28 -9.05
CA ASN A 171 -6.25 9.31 -9.45
C ASN A 171 -6.63 10.75 -9.03
N PHE A 172 -7.37 10.91 -7.93
CA PHE A 172 -7.84 12.23 -7.47
C PHE A 172 -6.70 13.22 -7.22
N ARG A 173 -5.56 12.73 -6.72
CA ARG A 173 -4.35 13.54 -6.52
C ARG A 173 -3.85 14.13 -7.85
N GLU A 174 -3.74 13.31 -8.90
CA GLU A 174 -3.31 13.75 -10.24
C GLU A 174 -4.28 14.76 -10.85
N ILE A 175 -5.58 14.60 -10.57
CA ILE A 175 -6.61 15.56 -10.97
C ILE A 175 -6.36 16.91 -10.31
N ASN A 176 -6.09 16.92 -9.00
CA ASN A 176 -5.78 18.16 -8.27
C ASN A 176 -4.48 18.82 -8.76
N GLU A 177 -3.45 18.02 -9.04
CA GLU A 177 -2.17 18.51 -9.58
C GLU A 177 -2.35 19.14 -10.97
N LYS A 178 -3.18 18.54 -11.82
CA LYS A 178 -3.39 19.00 -13.20
C LYS A 178 -4.38 20.16 -13.33
N TYR A 179 -5.49 20.13 -12.58
CA TYR A 179 -6.62 21.06 -12.77
C TYR A 179 -6.85 22.00 -11.58
N GLY A 180 -6.08 21.82 -10.50
CA GLY A 180 -6.16 22.61 -9.27
C GLY A 180 -7.25 22.13 -8.31
N THR A 181 -7.09 22.47 -7.02
CA THR A 181 -7.97 22.04 -5.92
C THR A 181 -9.41 22.51 -6.05
N LYS A 182 -9.66 23.66 -6.72
CA LYS A 182 -11.03 24.14 -7.00
C LYS A 182 -11.80 23.15 -7.87
N MET A 183 -11.15 22.60 -8.88
CA MET A 183 -11.77 21.60 -9.76
C MET A 183 -11.98 20.28 -9.01
N GLY A 184 -11.02 19.86 -8.18
CA GLY A 184 -11.19 18.70 -7.30
C GLY A 184 -12.40 18.82 -6.37
N ASN A 185 -12.64 20.02 -5.79
CA ASN A 185 -13.80 20.27 -4.93
C ASN A 185 -15.12 20.18 -5.72
N ILE A 186 -15.16 20.69 -6.96
CA ILE A 186 -16.34 20.53 -7.84
C ILE A 186 -16.59 19.05 -8.14
N LEU A 187 -15.53 18.30 -8.41
CA LEU A 187 -15.63 16.86 -8.65
C LEU A 187 -16.15 16.12 -7.42
N LEU A 188 -15.63 16.43 -6.24
CA LEU A 188 -16.10 15.85 -4.97
C LEU A 188 -17.59 16.10 -4.74
N ALA A 189 -18.05 17.34 -4.94
CA ALA A 189 -19.46 17.70 -4.82
C ALA A 189 -20.34 16.96 -5.85
N GLY A 190 -19.86 16.84 -7.09
CA GLY A 190 -20.57 16.12 -8.16
C GLY A 190 -20.70 14.60 -7.88
N VAL A 191 -19.63 13.98 -7.39
CA VAL A 191 -19.64 12.55 -6.99
C VAL A 191 -20.55 12.34 -5.78
N ALA A 192 -20.49 13.22 -4.76
CA ALA A 192 -21.36 13.18 -3.60
C ALA A 192 -22.84 13.22 -3.99
N GLU A 193 -23.22 14.12 -4.90
CA GLU A 193 -24.60 14.24 -5.38
C GLU A 193 -25.00 13.00 -6.19
N ALA A 194 -24.13 12.47 -7.04
CA ALA A 194 -24.41 11.23 -7.79
C ALA A 194 -24.66 10.05 -6.84
N ILE A 195 -23.85 9.91 -5.77
CA ILE A 195 -24.06 8.87 -4.75
C ILE A 195 -25.38 9.09 -4.03
N ALA A 196 -25.64 10.30 -3.54
CA ALA A 196 -26.85 10.63 -2.78
C ALA A 196 -28.14 10.39 -3.58
N VAL A 197 -28.14 10.70 -4.87
CA VAL A 197 -29.29 10.44 -5.77
C VAL A 197 -29.53 8.94 -5.98
N CYS A 198 -28.47 8.12 -5.97
CA CYS A 198 -28.59 6.67 -6.13
C CYS A 198 -28.99 5.96 -4.84
N CYS A 199 -28.82 6.59 -3.69
CA CYS A 199 -29.17 6.05 -2.39
C CYS A 199 -30.62 6.38 -2.04
N LYS A 200 -31.37 5.43 -1.49
CA LYS A 200 -32.76 5.66 -1.05
C LYS A 200 -32.84 6.68 0.11
N ASN A 201 -31.81 6.71 0.97
CA ASN A 201 -31.73 7.62 2.10
C ASN A 201 -30.36 8.33 2.08
N ARG A 202 -30.36 9.65 1.91
CA ARG A 202 -29.15 10.50 1.92
C ARG A 202 -28.41 10.45 3.24
N GLU A 203 -29.08 10.20 4.35
CA GLU A 203 -28.49 10.09 5.68
C GLU A 203 -27.54 8.89 5.85
N ASN A 204 -27.60 7.93 4.95
CA ASN A 204 -26.72 6.77 4.92
C ASN A 204 -25.46 7.01 4.07
N VAL A 205 -25.24 8.22 3.59
CA VAL A 205 -24.07 8.62 2.79
C VAL A 205 -23.16 9.53 3.60
N PHE A 206 -21.90 9.18 3.66
CA PHE A 206 -20.88 9.84 4.47
C PHE A 206 -19.70 10.23 3.62
N ARG A 207 -19.06 11.34 3.98
CA ARG A 207 -17.82 11.81 3.39
C ARG A 207 -16.67 11.44 4.32
N PHE A 208 -15.67 10.75 3.80
CA PHE A 208 -14.44 10.44 4.50
C PHE A 208 -13.33 11.43 4.09
N HIS A 209 -12.12 11.23 4.60
CA HIS A 209 -10.98 12.08 4.25
C HIS A 209 -10.54 11.85 2.78
N GLY A 210 -9.97 12.88 2.17
CA GLY A 210 -9.42 12.81 0.82
C GLY A 210 -10.48 12.66 -0.29
N ASP A 211 -10.55 11.54 -0.96
CA ASP A 211 -11.42 11.23 -2.10
C ASP A 211 -12.44 10.11 -1.82
N GLU A 212 -12.63 9.76 -0.53
CA GLU A 212 -13.41 8.60 -0.14
C GLU A 212 -14.82 8.97 0.36
N PHE A 213 -15.78 8.12 0.03
CA PHE A 213 -17.17 8.19 0.46
C PHE A 213 -17.60 6.84 1.03
N ALA A 214 -18.49 6.85 2.02
CA ALA A 214 -19.09 5.64 2.55
C ALA A 214 -20.61 5.65 2.37
N VAL A 215 -21.17 4.49 2.09
CA VAL A 215 -22.62 4.26 2.04
C VAL A 215 -22.95 3.07 2.92
N ILE A 216 -23.88 3.27 3.85
CA ILE A 216 -24.39 2.19 4.70
C ILE A 216 -25.68 1.64 4.09
N LEU A 217 -25.67 0.35 3.79
CA LEU A 217 -26.84 -0.38 3.35
C LEU A 217 -27.40 -1.17 4.54
N LYS A 218 -28.59 -0.74 5.01
CA LYS A 218 -29.35 -1.37 6.10
C LYS A 218 -30.77 -1.57 5.57
N GLU A 219 -31.16 -2.74 5.13
CA GLU A 219 -32.54 -3.08 4.82
C GLU A 219 -32.79 -4.56 5.11
N GLN A 220 -33.96 -4.88 5.63
CA GLN A 220 -34.38 -6.25 5.89
C GLN A 220 -34.82 -6.93 4.57
N PRO A 221 -34.50 -8.21 4.35
CA PRO A 221 -33.96 -9.19 5.31
C PRO A 221 -32.44 -9.35 5.36
N SER A 222 -31.62 -8.59 4.72
CA SER A 222 -30.17 -8.40 4.88
C SER A 222 -29.55 -7.86 3.59
N CYS A 223 -28.91 -6.70 3.66
CA CYS A 223 -28.12 -6.17 2.55
C CYS A 223 -26.79 -6.89 2.47
N THR A 224 -26.48 -7.44 1.32
CA THR A 224 -25.27 -8.20 1.05
C THR A 224 -24.26 -7.36 0.24
N THR A 225 -23.01 -7.84 0.14
CA THR A 225 -22.01 -7.26 -0.75
C THR A 225 -22.44 -7.28 -2.22
N ALA A 226 -23.34 -8.19 -2.62
CA ALA A 226 -23.94 -8.21 -3.95
C ALA A 226 -24.85 -6.99 -4.21
N ASP A 227 -25.56 -6.53 -3.19
CA ASP A 227 -26.40 -5.32 -3.28
C ASP A 227 -25.54 -4.07 -3.32
N ALA A 228 -24.44 -4.05 -2.55
CA ALA A 228 -23.42 -3.01 -2.65
C ALA A 228 -22.81 -2.94 -4.07
N LYS A 229 -22.53 -4.07 -4.70
CA LYS A 229 -22.08 -4.15 -6.10
C LYS A 229 -23.10 -3.58 -7.10
N LYS A 230 -24.37 -3.85 -6.89
CA LYS A 230 -25.45 -3.28 -7.74
C LYS A 230 -25.51 -1.76 -7.58
N LEU A 231 -25.45 -1.28 -6.33
CA LEU A 231 -25.46 0.15 -6.04
C LEU A 231 -24.24 0.84 -6.66
N TYR A 232 -23.03 0.28 -6.46
CA TYR A 232 -21.78 0.79 -7.08
C TYR A 232 -21.93 0.93 -8.60
N LYS A 233 -22.44 -0.11 -9.30
CA LYS A 233 -22.68 -0.05 -10.75
C LYS A 233 -23.67 1.05 -11.14
N THR A 234 -24.68 1.29 -10.31
CA THR A 234 -25.68 2.35 -10.56
C THR A 234 -25.06 3.73 -10.38
N ILE A 235 -24.27 3.93 -9.33
CA ILE A 235 -23.54 5.17 -9.06
C ILE A 235 -22.57 5.47 -10.21
N ARG A 236 -21.78 4.48 -10.63
CA ARG A 236 -20.84 4.60 -11.74
C ARG A 236 -21.53 5.08 -13.02
N ARG A 237 -22.62 4.43 -13.43
CA ARG A 237 -23.40 4.84 -14.62
C ARG A 237 -23.94 6.27 -14.47
N LYS A 238 -24.34 6.66 -13.27
CA LYS A 238 -24.84 8.01 -12.99
C LYS A 238 -23.74 9.04 -13.15
N ILE A 239 -22.54 8.74 -12.67
CA ILE A 239 -21.36 9.59 -12.83
C ILE A 239 -21.01 9.75 -14.32
N ASP A 240 -20.89 8.63 -15.06
CA ASP A 240 -20.59 8.62 -16.50
C ASP A 240 -21.60 9.51 -17.27
N SER A 241 -22.90 9.35 -16.99
CA SER A 241 -23.96 10.15 -17.62
C SER A 241 -23.94 11.65 -17.24
N SER A 242 -23.39 11.99 -16.08
CA SER A 242 -23.31 13.40 -15.62
C SER A 242 -22.13 14.13 -16.24
N ILE A 243 -21.03 13.42 -16.48
CA ILE A 243 -19.86 13.94 -17.19
C ILE A 243 -20.26 14.33 -18.63
N GLU A 244 -20.97 13.45 -19.35
CA GLU A 244 -21.42 13.69 -20.71
C GLU A 244 -22.35 14.91 -20.82
N LYS A 245 -23.27 15.09 -19.86
CA LYS A 245 -24.26 16.19 -19.89
C LYS A 245 -23.69 17.56 -19.60
N ASN A 246 -22.67 17.65 -18.74
CA ASN A 246 -22.12 18.94 -18.29
C ASN A 246 -20.96 19.44 -19.14
N GLY A 247 -20.57 18.72 -20.20
CA GLY A 247 -19.47 19.14 -21.09
C GLY A 247 -18.10 19.20 -20.42
N TYR A 248 -17.94 18.56 -19.25
CA TYR A 248 -16.64 18.42 -18.63
C TYR A 248 -15.79 17.43 -19.43
N HIS A 249 -14.75 17.90 -20.08
CA HIS A 249 -13.77 17.05 -20.79
C HIS A 249 -12.78 16.35 -19.83
N MET A 250 -13.22 16.05 -18.61
CA MET A 250 -12.38 15.40 -17.61
C MET A 250 -12.82 13.96 -17.43
N PHE A 251 -11.94 13.04 -17.78
CA PHE A 251 -12.17 11.61 -17.60
C PHE A 251 -11.66 11.18 -16.22
N PHE A 252 -12.52 10.59 -15.39
CA PHE A 252 -12.16 9.98 -14.13
C PHE A 252 -13.02 8.74 -13.88
N THR A 253 -12.56 7.87 -13.01
CA THR A 253 -13.26 6.65 -12.60
C THR A 253 -13.38 6.59 -11.09
N ILE A 254 -14.19 5.67 -10.61
CA ILE A 254 -14.32 5.37 -9.18
C ILE A 254 -14.05 3.90 -8.93
N SER A 255 -13.43 3.59 -7.80
CA SER A 255 -13.30 2.22 -7.28
C SER A 255 -14.20 2.02 -6.08
N GLY A 256 -14.68 0.79 -5.86
CA GLY A 256 -15.56 0.45 -4.75
C GLY A 256 -15.07 -0.76 -3.97
N GLY A 257 -15.19 -0.72 -2.64
CA GLY A 257 -14.94 -1.84 -1.74
C GLY A 257 -16.08 -2.00 -0.75
N ALA A 258 -16.48 -3.23 -0.42
CA ALA A 258 -17.58 -3.44 0.52
C ALA A 258 -17.29 -4.55 1.51
N ALA A 259 -17.73 -4.34 2.76
CA ALA A 259 -17.68 -5.33 3.82
C ALA A 259 -19.05 -5.43 4.51
N SER A 260 -19.52 -6.64 4.79
CA SER A 260 -20.69 -6.88 5.62
C SER A 260 -20.35 -6.72 7.10
N PHE A 261 -21.31 -6.35 7.93
CA PHE A 261 -21.13 -6.20 9.35
C PHE A 261 -22.32 -6.69 10.16
N ASN A 262 -22.04 -7.07 11.41
CA ASN A 262 -22.99 -7.34 12.48
C ASN A 262 -22.56 -6.53 13.71
N THR A 263 -23.37 -5.57 14.14
CA THR A 263 -22.99 -4.64 15.23
C THR A 263 -22.73 -5.29 16.58
N GLN A 264 -23.19 -6.52 16.81
CA GLN A 264 -22.90 -7.24 18.07
C GLN A 264 -21.55 -7.97 18.04
N GLU A 265 -21.13 -8.44 16.86
CA GLU A 265 -19.91 -9.24 16.66
C GLU A 265 -18.73 -8.36 16.27
N ASP A 266 -18.98 -7.36 15.42
CA ASP A 266 -17.93 -6.54 14.82
C ASP A 266 -17.72 -5.22 15.56
N SER A 267 -16.47 -4.71 15.60
CA SER A 267 -16.18 -3.33 15.94
C SER A 267 -16.31 -2.42 14.71
N TYR A 268 -16.56 -1.13 14.93
CA TYR A 268 -16.56 -0.15 13.82
C TYR A 268 -15.22 -0.15 13.07
N GLU A 269 -14.14 -0.22 13.82
CA GLU A 269 -12.77 -0.22 13.32
C GLU A 269 -12.48 -1.42 12.42
N ASP A 270 -12.97 -2.62 12.79
CA ASP A 270 -12.80 -3.83 11.99
C ASP A 270 -13.61 -3.78 10.69
N VAL A 271 -14.87 -3.35 10.77
CA VAL A 271 -15.73 -3.19 9.58
C VAL A 271 -15.12 -2.19 8.60
N LEU A 272 -14.62 -1.06 9.12
CA LEU A 272 -13.99 -0.03 8.29
C LEU A 272 -12.68 -0.52 7.69
N LYS A 273 -11.85 -1.22 8.48
CA LYS A 273 -10.60 -1.85 8.01
C LYS A 273 -10.87 -2.80 6.85
N ASN A 274 -11.88 -3.66 6.99
CA ASN A 274 -12.26 -4.65 5.98
C ASN A 274 -12.77 -3.98 4.68
N ALA A 275 -13.58 -2.94 4.80
CA ALA A 275 -14.06 -2.19 3.64
C ALA A 275 -12.95 -1.39 2.95
N LYS A 276 -12.02 -0.78 3.72
CA LYS A 276 -10.83 -0.09 3.19
C LYS A 276 -9.90 -1.06 2.46
N PHE A 277 -9.69 -2.26 3.01
CA PHE A 277 -8.93 -3.29 2.34
C PHE A 277 -9.57 -3.68 0.99
N ALA A 278 -10.88 -3.93 0.96
CA ALA A 278 -11.59 -4.25 -0.27
C ALA A 278 -11.49 -3.13 -1.33
N LEU A 279 -11.56 -1.85 -0.91
CA LEU A 279 -11.34 -0.70 -1.78
C LEU A 279 -9.89 -0.64 -2.31
N HIS A 280 -8.93 -0.93 -1.44
CA HIS A 280 -7.52 -1.00 -1.82
C HIS A 280 -7.27 -2.07 -2.88
N VAL A 281 -7.82 -3.27 -2.71
CA VAL A 281 -7.76 -4.35 -3.71
C VAL A 281 -8.38 -3.93 -5.05
N SER A 282 -9.52 -3.21 -5.02
CA SER A 282 -10.10 -2.65 -6.24
C SER A 282 -9.15 -1.68 -6.96
N LYS A 283 -8.46 -0.81 -6.22
CA LYS A 283 -7.48 0.13 -6.79
C LYS A 283 -6.25 -0.60 -7.35
N LEU A 284 -5.81 -1.69 -6.73
CA LEU A 284 -4.70 -2.54 -7.22
C LEU A 284 -5.08 -3.32 -8.49
N ASN A 285 -6.30 -3.84 -8.56
CA ASN A 285 -6.80 -4.63 -9.69
C ASN A 285 -7.17 -3.78 -10.93
N GLY A 286 -6.49 -2.67 -11.13
CA GLY A 286 -6.60 -1.82 -12.31
C GLY A 286 -7.61 -0.68 -12.17
N LYS A 287 -8.09 -0.39 -10.96
CA LYS A 287 -9.06 0.68 -10.68
C LYS A 287 -10.40 0.48 -11.40
N ASN A 288 -11.35 1.42 -11.29
CA ASN A 288 -12.64 1.37 -11.97
C ASN A 288 -13.41 0.05 -11.78
N THR A 289 -13.23 -0.58 -10.64
CA THR A 289 -13.80 -1.89 -10.30
C THR A 289 -14.35 -1.93 -8.87
N PHE A 290 -14.99 -3.03 -8.54
CA PHE A 290 -15.60 -3.28 -7.23
C PHE A 290 -15.14 -4.63 -6.69
N THR A 291 -14.66 -4.64 -5.45
CA THR A 291 -14.23 -5.84 -4.72
C THR A 291 -15.05 -5.99 -3.43
N PRO A 292 -15.67 -7.13 -3.16
CA PRO A 292 -16.17 -7.46 -1.82
C PRO A 292 -14.99 -7.85 -0.92
N TYR A 293 -15.09 -7.59 0.38
CA TYR A 293 -14.13 -8.10 1.34
C TYR A 293 -14.12 -9.64 1.37
N SER A 294 -12.93 -10.19 1.39
CA SER A 294 -12.64 -11.61 1.57
C SER A 294 -11.58 -11.77 2.65
N GLU A 295 -11.88 -12.59 3.67
CA GLU A 295 -10.94 -12.91 4.75
C GLU A 295 -9.68 -13.61 4.21
N ASP A 296 -9.85 -14.54 3.27
CA ASP A 296 -8.72 -15.27 2.66
C ASP A 296 -7.78 -14.33 1.90
N GLU A 297 -8.33 -13.38 1.14
CA GLU A 297 -7.54 -12.36 0.43
C GLU A 297 -6.83 -11.43 1.41
N TYR A 298 -7.50 -11.04 2.51
CA TYR A 298 -6.91 -10.21 3.54
C TYR A 298 -5.75 -10.93 4.25
N LEU A 299 -5.94 -12.17 4.65
CA LEU A 299 -4.89 -12.98 5.29
C LEU A 299 -3.70 -13.21 4.35
N SER A 300 -3.96 -13.44 3.07
CA SER A 300 -2.93 -13.56 2.03
C SER A 300 -2.14 -12.26 1.88
N TYR A 301 -2.81 -11.11 1.88
CA TYR A 301 -2.19 -9.79 1.82
C TYR A 301 -1.31 -9.49 3.05
N ILE A 302 -1.81 -9.77 4.25
CA ILE A 302 -1.02 -9.60 5.49
C ILE A 302 0.20 -10.52 5.48
N ARG A 303 0.04 -11.79 5.07
CA ARG A 303 1.15 -12.72 4.93
C ARG A 303 2.22 -12.20 3.96
N ARG A 304 1.79 -11.59 2.84
CA ARG A 304 2.70 -10.99 1.86
C ARG A 304 3.53 -9.85 2.45
N ILE A 305 2.89 -8.93 3.20
CA ILE A 305 3.58 -7.84 3.90
C ILE A 305 4.60 -8.38 4.89
N ASP A 306 4.21 -9.37 5.68
CA ASP A 306 5.06 -9.98 6.69
C ASP A 306 6.28 -10.69 6.06
N ILE A 307 6.10 -11.36 4.92
CA ILE A 307 7.20 -11.93 4.14
C ILE A 307 8.13 -10.83 3.61
N GLN A 308 7.60 -9.70 3.11
CA GLN A 308 8.42 -8.57 2.65
C GLN A 308 9.26 -7.97 3.78
N GLU A 309 8.71 -7.85 4.99
CA GLU A 309 9.46 -7.36 6.15
C GLU A 309 10.59 -8.33 6.54
N GLU A 310 10.33 -9.64 6.48
CA GLU A 310 11.31 -10.65 6.78
C GLU A 310 12.44 -10.70 5.75
N LEU A 311 12.09 -10.61 4.45
CA LEU A 311 13.07 -10.48 3.36
C LEU A 311 13.98 -9.27 3.56
N ARG A 312 13.42 -8.13 3.95
CA ARG A 312 14.21 -6.93 4.24
C ARG A 312 15.20 -7.16 5.37
N LYS A 313 14.76 -7.75 6.49
CA LYS A 313 15.63 -8.08 7.63
C LYS A 313 16.75 -9.03 7.23
N CYS A 314 16.46 -10.05 6.38
CA CYS A 314 17.46 -10.99 5.89
C CYS A 314 18.51 -10.28 5.01
N VAL A 315 18.09 -9.41 4.10
CA VAL A 315 18.99 -8.64 3.21
C VAL A 315 19.88 -7.68 4.03
N GLU A 316 19.31 -7.00 5.05
CA GLU A 316 20.04 -6.09 5.92
C GLU A 316 21.00 -6.82 6.89
N ASN A 317 20.76 -8.10 7.16
CA ASN A 317 21.57 -8.94 8.04
C ASN A 317 22.45 -9.92 7.22
N ASP A 318 23.28 -9.36 6.35
CA ASP A 318 24.26 -10.10 5.52
C ASP A 318 23.64 -11.29 4.76
N PHE A 319 22.43 -11.11 4.25
CA PHE A 319 21.69 -12.11 3.45
C PHE A 319 21.43 -13.43 4.19
N LYS A 320 21.31 -13.36 5.52
CA LYS A 320 21.04 -14.54 6.36
C LYS A 320 19.80 -15.30 5.89
N GLY A 321 19.93 -16.60 5.71
CA GLY A 321 18.85 -17.49 5.25
C GLY A 321 18.77 -17.64 3.74
N PHE A 322 19.53 -16.84 2.96
CA PHE A 322 19.66 -17.06 1.51
C PHE A 322 20.82 -18.00 1.20
N GLU A 323 20.60 -18.87 0.23
CA GLU A 323 21.59 -19.81 -0.29
C GLU A 323 21.50 -19.87 -1.81
N VAL A 324 22.64 -20.11 -2.48
CA VAL A 324 22.66 -20.38 -3.92
C VAL A 324 22.77 -21.88 -4.15
N TYR A 325 21.79 -22.44 -4.84
CA TYR A 325 21.79 -23.82 -5.31
C TYR A 325 22.15 -23.86 -6.78
N TYR A 326 22.58 -25.01 -7.24
CA TYR A 326 23.07 -25.21 -8.60
C TYR A 326 22.35 -26.39 -9.24
N GLN A 327 21.81 -26.19 -10.45
CA GLN A 327 21.17 -27.24 -11.21
C GLN A 327 22.01 -27.58 -12.45
N PRO A 328 22.29 -28.86 -12.71
CA PRO A 328 23.14 -29.24 -13.84
C PRO A 328 22.46 -28.98 -15.18
N ILE A 329 23.23 -28.44 -16.11
CA ILE A 329 22.90 -28.31 -17.52
C ILE A 329 23.83 -29.25 -18.28
N MET A 330 23.28 -30.12 -19.11
CA MET A 330 24.03 -31.19 -19.78
C MET A 330 24.06 -31.00 -21.29
N LYS A 331 25.18 -31.41 -21.94
CA LYS A 331 25.29 -31.59 -23.39
C LYS A 331 24.75 -32.97 -23.73
N PRO A 332 23.52 -33.09 -24.26
CA PRO A 332 22.89 -34.41 -24.40
C PRO A 332 23.56 -35.32 -25.41
N GLN A 333 24.24 -34.78 -26.44
CA GLN A 333 24.91 -35.57 -27.49
C GLN A 333 26.11 -36.35 -26.96
N THR A 334 26.81 -35.82 -25.97
CA THR A 334 28.00 -36.41 -25.36
C THR A 334 27.74 -36.93 -23.95
N ASN A 335 26.59 -36.61 -23.40
CA ASN A 335 26.23 -36.85 -22.00
C ASN A 335 27.26 -36.26 -21.00
N THR A 336 27.82 -35.08 -21.33
CA THR A 336 28.82 -34.38 -20.53
C THR A 336 28.21 -33.12 -19.93
N LEU A 337 28.77 -32.66 -18.81
CA LEU A 337 28.35 -31.40 -18.18
C LEU A 337 28.61 -30.23 -19.12
N TYR A 338 27.63 -29.37 -19.30
CA TYR A 338 27.79 -28.05 -19.92
C TYR A 338 28.11 -26.99 -18.87
N GLY A 339 27.40 -27.03 -17.75
CA GLY A 339 27.50 -26.05 -16.65
C GLY A 339 26.40 -26.22 -15.65
N SER A 340 26.04 -25.13 -14.98
CA SER A 340 24.91 -25.11 -14.07
C SER A 340 24.17 -23.78 -14.11
N GLU A 341 22.93 -23.79 -13.68
CA GLU A 341 22.18 -22.59 -13.33
C GLU A 341 22.25 -22.32 -11.83
N ALA A 342 22.58 -21.07 -11.47
CA ALA A 342 22.59 -20.60 -10.08
C ALA A 342 21.18 -20.15 -9.66
N LEU A 343 20.60 -20.86 -8.73
CA LEU A 343 19.21 -20.71 -8.31
C LEU A 343 19.14 -20.28 -6.84
N ILE A 344 18.57 -19.12 -6.58
CA ILE A 344 18.38 -18.62 -5.22
C ILE A 344 17.43 -19.51 -4.43
N ARG A 345 17.77 -19.76 -3.16
CA ARG A 345 16.91 -20.42 -2.17
C ARG A 345 16.83 -19.55 -0.93
N TRP A 346 15.69 -19.57 -0.30
CA TRP A 346 15.50 -18.82 0.95
C TRP A 346 14.85 -19.70 2.00
N HIS A 347 15.49 -19.74 3.14
CA HIS A 347 14.98 -20.40 4.34
C HIS A 347 14.65 -19.32 5.37
N SER A 348 13.36 -18.97 5.47
CA SER A 348 12.84 -18.05 6.46
C SER A 348 12.84 -18.70 7.84
N GLU A 349 13.24 -17.96 8.89
CA GLU A 349 13.14 -18.44 10.27
C GLU A 349 11.67 -18.70 10.67
N LYS A 350 10.74 -17.92 10.12
CA LYS A 350 9.30 -17.99 10.44
C LYS A 350 8.53 -18.98 9.54
N TYR A 351 8.83 -18.99 8.25
CA TYR A 351 8.06 -19.75 7.24
C TYR A 351 8.75 -21.01 6.74
N GLY A 352 9.98 -21.25 7.18
CA GLY A 352 10.78 -22.36 6.68
C GLY A 352 11.26 -22.17 5.24
N PHE A 353 11.36 -23.23 4.48
CA PHE A 353 11.77 -23.18 3.09
C PHE A 353 10.68 -22.54 2.22
N MET A 354 11.02 -21.44 1.53
CA MET A 354 10.14 -20.72 0.63
C MET A 354 10.51 -20.94 -0.83
N SER A 355 9.49 -21.09 -1.69
CA SER A 355 9.70 -21.21 -3.13
C SER A 355 10.10 -19.88 -3.74
N PRO A 356 11.06 -19.83 -4.70
CA PRO A 356 11.39 -18.60 -5.44
C PRO A 356 10.17 -17.91 -6.06
N VAL A 357 9.20 -18.64 -6.54
CA VAL A 357 7.94 -18.11 -7.11
C VAL A 357 7.17 -17.26 -6.09
N ASP A 358 7.29 -17.56 -4.79
CA ASP A 358 6.57 -16.85 -3.74
C ASP A 358 7.30 -15.59 -3.27
N PHE A 359 8.65 -15.57 -3.29
CA PHE A 359 9.41 -14.46 -2.70
C PHE A 359 10.15 -13.56 -3.70
N VAL A 360 10.55 -14.07 -4.88
CA VAL A 360 11.26 -13.26 -5.88
C VAL A 360 10.42 -12.07 -6.35
N PRO A 361 9.11 -12.21 -6.64
CA PRO A 361 8.27 -11.05 -6.98
C PRO A 361 8.24 -9.99 -5.88
N LEU A 362 8.27 -10.39 -4.60
CA LEU A 362 8.29 -9.47 -3.46
C LEU A 362 9.62 -8.71 -3.33
N LEU A 363 10.74 -9.35 -3.67
CA LEU A 363 12.05 -8.71 -3.75
C LEU A 363 12.11 -7.69 -4.90
N GLU A 364 11.50 -7.99 -6.03
CA GLU A 364 11.42 -7.08 -7.18
C GLU A 364 10.57 -5.85 -6.89
N GLU A 365 9.38 -6.04 -6.32
CA GLU A 365 8.48 -4.94 -5.91
C GLU A 365 9.12 -4.00 -4.91
N SER A 366 9.84 -4.55 -3.93
CA SER A 366 10.54 -3.79 -2.90
C SER A 366 11.92 -3.27 -3.33
N ALA A 367 12.37 -3.60 -4.54
CA ALA A 367 13.73 -3.36 -5.04
C ALA A 367 14.85 -4.03 -4.21
N LEU A 368 14.53 -4.91 -3.28
CA LEU A 368 15.52 -5.69 -2.52
C LEU A 368 16.26 -6.70 -3.40
N ILE A 369 15.72 -7.02 -4.58
CA ILE A 369 16.40 -7.83 -5.59
C ILE A 369 17.73 -7.20 -6.07
N ILE A 370 17.92 -5.88 -5.93
CA ILE A 370 19.15 -5.20 -6.36
C ILE A 370 20.34 -5.61 -5.47
N PRO A 371 20.34 -5.38 -4.15
CA PRO A 371 21.46 -5.82 -3.30
C PRO A 371 21.58 -7.35 -3.25
N LEU A 372 20.47 -8.10 -3.22
CA LEU A 372 20.50 -9.56 -3.21
C LEU A 372 21.04 -10.12 -4.53
N GLY A 373 20.68 -9.55 -5.66
CA GLY A 373 21.15 -9.98 -6.97
C GLY A 373 22.67 -9.78 -7.14
N LYS A 374 23.22 -8.67 -6.62
CA LYS A 374 24.67 -8.48 -6.56
C LYS A 374 25.35 -9.59 -5.72
N TRP A 375 24.78 -9.93 -4.58
CA TRP A 375 25.25 -11.03 -3.73
C TRP A 375 25.16 -12.39 -4.42
N ILE A 376 24.06 -12.64 -5.20
CA ILE A 376 23.91 -13.87 -5.99
C ILE A 376 25.01 -13.96 -7.04
N ILE A 377 25.23 -12.89 -7.82
CA ILE A 377 26.28 -12.86 -8.87
C ILE A 377 27.64 -13.12 -8.25
N GLU A 378 27.98 -12.46 -7.14
CA GLU A 378 29.26 -12.66 -6.44
C GLU A 378 29.46 -14.12 -6.03
N ASN A 379 28.44 -14.75 -5.40
CA ASN A 379 28.52 -16.16 -4.99
C ASN A 379 28.64 -17.10 -6.19
N ALA A 380 27.88 -16.85 -7.26
CA ALA A 380 27.93 -17.64 -8.47
C ALA A 380 29.26 -17.53 -9.20
N VAL A 381 29.81 -16.31 -9.34
CA VAL A 381 31.13 -16.06 -9.98
C VAL A 381 32.25 -16.71 -9.17
N ARG A 382 32.24 -16.55 -7.84
CA ARG A 382 33.21 -17.19 -6.96
C ARG A 382 33.19 -18.72 -7.08
N GLN A 383 31.99 -19.31 -7.10
CA GLN A 383 31.81 -20.75 -7.24
C GLN A 383 32.21 -21.22 -8.63
N CYS A 384 31.85 -20.49 -9.70
CA CYS A 384 32.25 -20.75 -11.07
C CYS A 384 33.78 -20.80 -11.21
N LYS A 385 34.51 -19.81 -10.65
CA LYS A 385 35.98 -19.79 -10.66
C LYS A 385 36.57 -21.06 -10.04
N ALA A 386 36.00 -21.52 -8.91
CA ALA A 386 36.47 -22.75 -8.28
C ALA A 386 36.26 -23.97 -9.18
N TRP A 387 35.13 -24.05 -9.86
CA TRP A 387 34.83 -25.21 -10.75
C TRP A 387 35.55 -25.17 -12.09
N VAL A 388 35.75 -23.98 -12.67
CA VAL A 388 36.56 -23.81 -13.90
C VAL A 388 37.98 -24.30 -13.71
N SER A 389 38.56 -24.22 -12.50
CA SER A 389 39.91 -24.74 -12.22
C SER A 389 40.01 -26.25 -12.36
N VAL A 390 38.92 -27.01 -12.25
CA VAL A 390 38.85 -28.46 -12.37
C VAL A 390 38.19 -28.86 -13.70
N TYR A 391 37.20 -28.12 -14.14
CA TYR A 391 36.46 -28.34 -15.37
C TYR A 391 36.52 -27.07 -16.25
N PRO A 392 37.54 -26.93 -17.12
CA PRO A 392 37.83 -25.68 -17.85
C PRO A 392 36.74 -25.17 -18.76
N ASP A 393 35.83 -26.02 -19.24
CA ASP A 393 34.72 -25.65 -20.13
C ASP A 393 33.41 -25.33 -19.37
N PHE A 394 33.46 -25.19 -18.03
CA PHE A 394 32.28 -24.98 -17.20
C PHE A 394 31.64 -23.62 -17.46
N ILE A 395 30.32 -23.59 -17.56
CA ILE A 395 29.50 -22.37 -17.73
C ILE A 395 28.56 -22.20 -16.55
N MET A 396 28.50 -20.99 -15.97
CA MET A 396 27.57 -20.60 -14.92
C MET A 396 26.47 -19.72 -15.50
N ASN A 397 25.25 -20.15 -15.39
CA ASN A 397 24.07 -19.38 -15.77
C ASN A 397 23.50 -18.63 -14.54
N ILE A 398 23.18 -17.34 -14.69
CA ILE A 398 22.75 -16.46 -13.61
C ILE A 398 21.55 -15.64 -14.04
N ASN A 399 20.45 -15.75 -13.32
CA ASN A 399 19.23 -15.01 -13.58
C ASN A 399 19.38 -13.52 -13.27
N LEU A 400 18.87 -12.65 -14.16
CA LEU A 400 18.77 -11.19 -13.98
C LEU A 400 17.33 -10.72 -14.01
N SER A 401 16.95 -9.95 -12.99
CA SER A 401 15.66 -9.26 -12.94
C SER A 401 15.68 -7.97 -13.75
N PHE A 402 14.57 -7.63 -14.41
CA PHE A 402 14.39 -6.33 -15.06
C PHE A 402 14.54 -5.16 -14.11
N VAL A 403 14.17 -5.33 -12.84
CA VAL A 403 14.36 -4.30 -11.80
C VAL A 403 15.84 -3.97 -11.63
N GLN A 404 16.72 -4.97 -11.66
CA GLN A 404 18.17 -4.77 -11.61
C GLN A 404 18.66 -4.04 -12.86
N ILE A 405 18.22 -4.45 -14.04
CA ILE A 405 18.62 -3.86 -15.34
C ILE A 405 18.22 -2.37 -15.41
N ILE A 406 17.03 -2.01 -14.89
CA ILE A 406 16.49 -0.64 -15.00
C ILE A 406 16.97 0.26 -13.86
N LYS A 407 17.09 -0.27 -12.63
CA LYS A 407 17.26 0.55 -11.41
C LYS A 407 18.66 0.46 -10.80
N SER A 408 19.59 -0.29 -11.40
CA SER A 408 20.97 -0.39 -10.92
C SER A 408 21.99 -0.37 -12.07
N ASP A 409 23.27 -0.28 -11.73
CA ASP A 409 24.37 -0.41 -12.68
C ASP A 409 24.88 -1.86 -12.71
N ILE A 410 23.97 -2.80 -12.97
CA ILE A 410 24.24 -4.24 -12.91
C ILE A 410 25.37 -4.67 -13.83
N LEU A 411 25.51 -4.02 -14.99
CA LEU A 411 26.61 -4.30 -15.93
C LEU A 411 27.97 -4.01 -15.29
N LYS A 412 28.08 -2.86 -14.61
CA LYS A 412 29.32 -2.48 -13.90
C LYS A 412 29.61 -3.46 -12.78
N ASP A 413 28.62 -3.78 -11.96
CA ASP A 413 28.76 -4.76 -10.88
C ASP A 413 29.24 -6.13 -11.39
N ALA A 414 28.67 -6.61 -12.49
CA ALA A 414 29.05 -7.89 -13.10
C ALA A 414 30.51 -7.86 -13.59
N VAL A 415 30.93 -6.80 -14.31
CA VAL A 415 32.31 -6.66 -14.81
C VAL A 415 33.29 -6.58 -13.65
N GLU A 416 33.04 -5.76 -12.63
CA GLU A 416 33.91 -5.63 -11.45
C GLU A 416 34.09 -6.95 -10.70
N LEU A 417 33.01 -7.75 -10.56
CA LEU A 417 33.07 -9.06 -9.91
C LEU A 417 33.88 -10.07 -10.76
N LEU A 418 33.71 -10.09 -12.08
CA LEU A 418 34.52 -10.96 -12.96
C LEU A 418 36.00 -10.60 -12.88
N GLU A 419 36.34 -9.31 -12.88
CA GLU A 419 37.73 -8.84 -12.73
C GLU A 419 38.28 -9.19 -11.32
N GLN A 420 37.52 -8.98 -10.28
CA GLN A 420 37.91 -9.29 -8.90
C GLN A 420 38.25 -10.76 -8.70
N TYR A 421 37.48 -11.67 -9.30
CA TYR A 421 37.71 -13.12 -9.19
C TYR A 421 38.57 -13.68 -10.34
N GLU A 422 39.09 -12.83 -11.23
CA GLU A 422 39.87 -13.21 -12.39
C GLU A 422 39.17 -14.33 -13.22
N LEU A 423 37.87 -14.20 -13.42
CA LEU A 423 37.06 -15.15 -14.21
C LEU A 423 36.78 -14.56 -15.59
N SER A 424 37.09 -15.35 -16.67
CA SER A 424 36.76 -14.91 -18.03
C SER A 424 35.23 -14.83 -18.21
N ALA A 425 34.78 -13.79 -18.90
CA ALA A 425 33.36 -13.57 -19.20
C ALA A 425 32.68 -14.72 -19.96
N GLU A 426 33.46 -15.52 -20.70
CA GLU A 426 32.97 -16.69 -21.44
C GLU A 426 32.36 -17.78 -20.55
N HIS A 427 32.74 -17.82 -19.26
CA HIS A 427 32.24 -18.79 -18.28
C HIS A 427 30.91 -18.40 -17.63
N VAL A 428 30.38 -17.20 -17.94
CA VAL A 428 29.15 -16.71 -17.35
C VAL A 428 28.13 -16.36 -18.43
N VAL A 429 26.90 -16.81 -18.23
CA VAL A 429 25.74 -16.45 -19.04
C VAL A 429 24.71 -15.80 -18.15
N PHE A 430 24.27 -14.60 -18.50
CA PHE A 430 23.18 -13.92 -17.79
C PHE A 430 21.85 -14.23 -18.49
N GLU A 431 20.85 -14.65 -17.72
CA GLU A 431 19.54 -15.05 -18.19
C GLU A 431 18.52 -13.95 -17.92
N VAL A 432 17.72 -13.61 -18.91
CA VAL A 432 16.60 -12.66 -18.79
C VAL A 432 15.33 -13.32 -19.31
N THR A 433 14.24 -13.19 -18.55
CA THR A 433 12.95 -13.79 -18.94
C THR A 433 12.34 -13.12 -20.16
N GLU A 434 11.53 -13.86 -20.92
CA GLU A 434 10.72 -13.29 -21.98
C GLU A 434 9.57 -12.46 -21.38
N SER A 435 9.67 -11.13 -21.37
CA SER A 435 8.61 -10.26 -20.88
C SER A 435 8.35 -9.08 -21.83
N GLY A 436 7.17 -8.47 -21.69
CA GLY A 436 6.81 -7.26 -22.44
C GLY A 436 7.76 -6.07 -22.22
N GLU A 437 8.56 -6.09 -21.16
CA GLU A 437 9.57 -5.06 -20.89
C GLU A 437 10.73 -5.11 -21.88
N LEU A 438 11.11 -6.29 -22.38
CA LEU A 438 12.09 -6.43 -23.46
C LEU A 438 11.65 -5.69 -24.73
N GLU A 439 10.34 -5.69 -25.02
CA GLU A 439 9.82 -5.09 -26.25
C GLU A 439 9.72 -3.58 -26.17
N ASN A 440 9.22 -3.07 -25.06
CA ASN A 440 8.74 -1.69 -24.95
C ASN A 440 9.75 -0.72 -24.28
N ASN A 441 10.80 -1.24 -23.63
CA ASN A 441 11.76 -0.45 -22.88
C ASN A 441 13.10 -0.26 -23.60
N THR A 442 13.32 0.94 -24.17
CA THR A 442 14.57 1.28 -24.85
C THR A 442 15.79 1.27 -23.94
N ALA A 443 15.62 1.56 -22.65
CA ALA A 443 16.72 1.53 -21.68
C ALA A 443 17.19 0.10 -21.43
N VAL A 444 16.26 -0.88 -21.31
CA VAL A 444 16.60 -2.30 -21.19
C VAL A 444 17.41 -2.76 -22.40
N LYS A 445 16.95 -2.44 -23.61
CA LYS A 445 17.68 -2.79 -24.86
C LYS A 445 19.10 -2.23 -24.87
N HIS A 446 19.27 -0.98 -24.44
CA HIS A 446 20.57 -0.34 -24.38
C HIS A 446 21.51 -1.05 -23.40
N VAL A 447 21.02 -1.41 -22.21
CA VAL A 447 21.82 -2.13 -21.20
C VAL A 447 22.21 -3.52 -21.72
N LEU A 448 21.27 -4.30 -22.25
CA LEU A 448 21.56 -5.65 -22.79
C LEU A 448 22.54 -5.62 -23.96
N ASN A 449 22.44 -4.62 -24.86
CA ASN A 449 23.44 -4.44 -25.90
C ASN A 449 24.85 -4.11 -25.35
N SER A 450 24.87 -3.41 -24.19
CA SER A 450 26.13 -3.09 -23.50
C SER A 450 26.78 -4.35 -22.89
N PHE A 451 25.99 -5.34 -22.44
CA PHE A 451 26.51 -6.66 -22.05
C PHE A 451 27.27 -7.33 -23.21
N ASN A 452 26.64 -7.38 -24.38
CA ASN A 452 27.29 -7.94 -25.60
C ASN A 452 28.58 -7.19 -25.97
N ASN A 453 28.61 -5.87 -25.86
CA ASN A 453 29.80 -5.05 -26.13
C ASN A 453 30.98 -5.34 -25.17
N LYS A 454 30.66 -5.87 -23.97
CA LYS A 454 31.64 -6.33 -22.98
C LYS A 454 31.92 -7.83 -23.06
N SER A 455 31.46 -8.50 -24.13
CA SER A 455 31.60 -9.96 -24.34
C SER A 455 30.97 -10.81 -23.23
N LEU A 456 29.96 -10.27 -22.55
CA LEU A 456 29.13 -11.01 -21.60
C LEU A 456 28.03 -11.75 -22.38
N ASN A 457 27.87 -13.04 -22.11
CA ASN A 457 26.89 -13.85 -22.80
C ASN A 457 25.48 -13.64 -22.21
N LEU A 458 24.48 -13.59 -23.06
CA LEU A 458 23.07 -13.48 -22.71
C LEU A 458 22.28 -14.69 -23.16
N ALA A 459 21.36 -15.14 -22.31
CA ALA A 459 20.32 -16.10 -22.67
C ALA A 459 18.94 -15.50 -22.46
N ILE A 460 18.00 -15.89 -23.32
CA ILE A 460 16.58 -15.61 -23.09
C ILE A 460 15.95 -16.82 -22.43
N ASP A 461 15.28 -16.57 -21.32
CA ASP A 461 14.66 -17.58 -20.47
C ASP A 461 13.14 -17.60 -20.61
N ASP A 462 12.51 -18.73 -20.25
CA ASP A 462 11.05 -18.99 -20.34
C ASP A 462 10.47 -18.73 -21.74
N PHE A 463 11.24 -18.98 -22.78
CA PHE A 463 10.85 -18.64 -24.15
C PHE A 463 9.59 -19.37 -24.61
N GLY A 464 8.62 -18.56 -25.09
CA GLY A 464 7.30 -18.99 -25.57
C GLY A 464 6.16 -18.85 -24.58
N THR A 465 6.43 -18.43 -23.33
CA THR A 465 5.38 -18.24 -22.31
C THR A 465 4.78 -16.83 -22.32
N GLY A 466 5.44 -15.88 -23.00
CA GLY A 466 5.07 -14.48 -23.02
C GLY A 466 4.66 -13.94 -24.39
N TYR A 467 4.93 -12.67 -24.62
CA TYR A 467 4.73 -11.99 -25.91
C TYR A 467 5.88 -12.30 -26.86
N SER A 468 5.86 -13.48 -27.48
CA SER A 468 6.93 -13.95 -28.40
C SER A 468 7.06 -13.05 -29.62
N ASN A 469 7.82 -11.97 -29.50
CA ASN A 469 8.20 -11.13 -30.64
C ASN A 469 9.58 -11.54 -31.15
N LEU A 470 9.60 -12.27 -32.25
CA LEU A 470 10.83 -12.73 -32.92
C LEU A 470 11.79 -11.59 -33.31
N ARG A 471 11.31 -10.32 -33.21
CA ARG A 471 12.12 -9.17 -33.57
C ARG A 471 13.31 -8.96 -32.63
N TYR A 472 13.18 -9.21 -31.33
CA TYR A 472 14.30 -9.03 -30.42
C TYR A 472 15.34 -10.16 -30.50
N ILE A 473 14.95 -11.37 -30.94
CA ILE A 473 15.92 -12.42 -31.24
C ILE A 473 16.86 -11.96 -32.36
N ARG A 474 16.30 -11.25 -33.36
CA ARG A 474 17.11 -10.69 -34.46
C ARG A 474 17.90 -9.44 -34.03
N ASP A 475 17.30 -8.57 -33.26
CA ASP A 475 17.84 -7.24 -32.94
C ASP A 475 18.77 -7.26 -31.71
N MET A 476 18.70 -8.30 -30.87
CA MET A 476 19.55 -8.53 -29.69
C MET A 476 20.37 -9.81 -29.90
N MET A 477 21.67 -9.76 -29.60
CA MET A 477 22.55 -10.91 -29.73
C MET A 477 22.46 -11.82 -28.51
N PHE A 478 21.39 -12.61 -28.41
CA PHE A 478 21.34 -13.71 -27.45
C PHE A 478 22.13 -14.92 -27.99
N GLY A 479 22.96 -15.49 -27.12
CA GLY A 479 23.73 -16.69 -27.47
C GLY A 479 22.94 -17.98 -27.25
N ILE A 480 21.91 -17.95 -26.36
CA ILE A 480 21.14 -19.13 -25.95
C ILE A 480 19.65 -18.77 -25.86
N ILE A 481 18.80 -19.68 -26.29
CA ILE A 481 17.36 -19.70 -26.02
C ILE A 481 17.05 -20.87 -25.11
N LYS A 482 16.41 -20.63 -23.94
CA LYS A 482 15.94 -21.65 -23.02
C LYS A 482 14.43 -21.83 -23.24
N ILE A 483 14.05 -23.04 -23.67
CA ILE A 483 12.66 -23.40 -23.95
C ILE A 483 12.01 -23.89 -22.66
N ASP A 484 10.96 -23.21 -22.23
CA ASP A 484 10.29 -23.46 -20.96
C ASP A 484 9.65 -24.85 -20.87
N ARG A 485 9.60 -25.36 -19.63
CA ARG A 485 9.01 -26.64 -19.25
C ARG A 485 7.57 -26.84 -19.75
N LEU A 486 6.77 -25.78 -19.88
CA LEU A 486 5.38 -25.87 -20.34
C LEU A 486 5.23 -26.54 -21.69
N PHE A 487 6.25 -26.43 -22.56
CA PHE A 487 6.25 -27.07 -23.85
C PHE A 487 6.80 -28.52 -23.84
N ILE A 488 7.48 -28.88 -22.76
CA ILE A 488 8.10 -30.21 -22.61
C ILE A 488 7.15 -31.14 -21.86
N LYS A 489 6.42 -30.63 -20.89
CA LYS A 489 5.35 -31.37 -20.25
C LYS A 489 4.35 -31.82 -21.33
N ASP A 490 4.06 -33.10 -21.38
CA ASP A 490 3.16 -33.73 -22.34
C ASP A 490 3.67 -33.70 -23.80
N ILE A 491 4.98 -33.46 -24.07
CA ILE A 491 5.54 -33.40 -25.43
C ILE A 491 5.35 -34.72 -26.22
N ASN A 492 5.22 -35.82 -25.50
CA ASN A 492 4.99 -37.15 -26.10
C ASN A 492 3.56 -37.28 -26.65
N GLU A 493 2.58 -36.63 -26.02
CA GLU A 493 1.17 -36.69 -26.39
C GLU A 493 0.75 -35.50 -27.28
N SER A 494 1.37 -34.33 -27.09
CA SER A 494 1.08 -33.12 -27.82
C SER A 494 1.92 -32.97 -29.09
N SER A 495 1.31 -33.24 -30.24
CA SER A 495 1.94 -32.95 -31.53
C SER A 495 2.19 -31.44 -31.74
N GLN A 496 1.42 -30.57 -31.09
CA GLN A 496 1.57 -29.12 -31.16
C GLN A 496 2.82 -28.66 -30.40
N ASN A 497 3.03 -29.11 -29.16
CA ASN A 497 4.22 -28.81 -28.38
C ASN A 497 5.48 -29.30 -29.09
N TYR A 498 5.48 -30.53 -29.55
CA TYR A 498 6.60 -31.08 -30.32
C TYR A 498 6.92 -30.23 -31.56
N THR A 499 5.90 -29.86 -32.33
CA THR A 499 6.05 -29.04 -33.53
C THR A 499 6.59 -27.65 -33.22
N LEU A 500 6.11 -27.05 -32.13
CA LEU A 500 6.58 -25.74 -31.71
C LEU A 500 8.05 -25.78 -31.28
N VAL A 501 8.44 -26.70 -30.38
CA VAL A 501 9.82 -26.85 -29.93
C VAL A 501 10.75 -27.15 -31.13
N LYS A 502 10.32 -27.98 -32.09
CA LYS A 502 11.04 -28.26 -33.31
C LYS A 502 11.33 -26.99 -34.12
N TYR A 503 10.30 -26.18 -34.39
CA TYR A 503 10.49 -24.98 -35.21
C TYR A 503 11.29 -23.90 -34.48
N VAL A 504 11.14 -23.77 -33.16
CA VAL A 504 11.97 -22.86 -32.34
C VAL A 504 13.44 -23.30 -32.41
N THR A 505 13.71 -24.59 -32.26
CA THR A 505 15.07 -25.14 -32.34
C THR A 505 15.69 -24.92 -33.73
N GLU A 506 14.96 -25.24 -34.79
CA GLU A 506 15.44 -25.03 -36.19
C GLU A 506 15.68 -23.53 -36.45
N MET A 507 14.79 -22.65 -35.99
CA MET A 507 14.94 -21.20 -36.11
C MET A 507 16.21 -20.73 -35.39
N ALA A 508 16.38 -21.08 -34.12
CA ALA A 508 17.53 -20.68 -33.30
C ALA A 508 18.87 -21.10 -33.96
N HIS A 509 18.95 -22.34 -34.40
CA HIS A 509 20.14 -22.85 -35.10
C HIS A 509 20.45 -22.10 -36.41
N ASN A 510 19.43 -21.70 -37.18
CA ASN A 510 19.62 -20.87 -38.36
C ASN A 510 20.18 -19.47 -38.06
N PHE A 511 20.02 -18.97 -36.83
CA PHE A 511 20.62 -17.73 -36.35
C PHE A 511 21.95 -17.97 -35.58
N ASN A 512 22.46 -19.18 -35.52
CA ASN A 512 23.61 -19.59 -34.70
C ASN A 512 23.41 -19.39 -33.21
N ILE A 513 22.17 -19.52 -32.73
CA ILE A 513 21.78 -19.43 -31.32
C ILE A 513 21.63 -20.85 -30.79
N LYS A 514 22.24 -21.15 -29.65
CA LYS A 514 22.09 -22.45 -28.97
C LYS A 514 20.71 -22.59 -28.35
N VAL A 515 20.26 -23.83 -28.24
CA VAL A 515 18.98 -24.14 -27.59
C VAL A 515 19.21 -25.01 -26.36
N CYS A 516 18.74 -24.54 -25.22
CA CYS A 516 18.61 -25.29 -23.99
C CYS A 516 17.12 -25.67 -23.77
N VAL A 517 16.84 -26.94 -23.60
CA VAL A 517 15.48 -27.42 -23.28
C VAL A 517 15.37 -27.66 -21.80
N GLU A 518 14.38 -27.03 -21.18
CA GLU A 518 14.18 -27.09 -19.74
C GLU A 518 13.07 -28.04 -19.29
N GLY A 519 13.14 -28.47 -18.03
CA GLY A 519 12.08 -29.22 -17.36
C GLY A 519 11.91 -30.65 -17.88
N VAL A 520 12.93 -31.25 -18.47
CA VAL A 520 12.92 -32.67 -18.81
C VAL A 520 13.02 -33.50 -17.55
N GLU A 521 12.00 -34.32 -17.26
CA GLU A 521 11.88 -35.06 -16.00
C GLU A 521 11.89 -36.58 -16.20
N THR A 522 11.41 -37.09 -17.37
CA THR A 522 11.27 -38.52 -17.65
C THR A 522 12.15 -38.98 -18.82
N GLN A 523 12.39 -40.28 -18.89
CA GLN A 523 13.12 -40.88 -20.02
C GLN A 523 12.38 -40.68 -21.33
N GLU A 524 11.05 -40.74 -21.32
CA GLU A 524 10.21 -40.59 -22.50
C GLU A 524 10.28 -39.16 -23.05
N GLU A 525 10.26 -38.14 -22.18
CA GLU A 525 10.48 -36.74 -22.56
C GLU A 525 11.87 -36.55 -23.13
N TYR A 526 12.89 -37.11 -22.48
CA TYR A 526 14.29 -37.07 -22.94
C TYR A 526 14.44 -37.66 -24.36
N ASP A 527 13.93 -38.86 -24.58
CA ASP A 527 14.03 -39.54 -25.87
C ASP A 527 13.35 -38.72 -26.99
N LYS A 528 12.22 -38.10 -26.67
CA LYS A 528 11.48 -37.23 -27.60
C LYS A 528 12.25 -35.95 -27.91
N VAL A 529 12.77 -35.27 -26.89
CA VAL A 529 13.55 -34.02 -26.99
C VAL A 529 14.83 -34.27 -27.78
N MET A 530 15.49 -35.43 -27.62
CA MET A 530 16.69 -35.81 -28.36
C MET A 530 16.47 -35.87 -29.87
N THR A 531 15.25 -36.16 -30.34
CA THR A 531 14.94 -36.12 -31.79
C THR A 531 15.01 -34.70 -32.37
N LEU A 532 14.93 -33.67 -31.53
CA LEU A 532 14.98 -32.25 -31.91
C LEU A 532 16.39 -31.68 -31.89
N LYS A 533 17.38 -32.43 -31.39
CA LYS A 533 18.81 -32.10 -31.33
C LYS A 533 19.11 -30.78 -30.60
N PRO A 534 18.61 -30.56 -29.35
CA PRO A 534 18.99 -29.39 -28.58
C PRO A 534 20.48 -29.40 -28.25
N ASP A 535 21.07 -28.23 -28.00
CA ASP A 535 22.48 -28.11 -27.60
C ASP A 535 22.69 -28.49 -26.14
N CYS A 536 21.70 -28.12 -25.29
CA CYS A 536 21.69 -28.38 -23.85
C CYS A 536 20.32 -28.90 -23.39
N ILE A 537 20.34 -29.64 -22.30
CA ILE A 537 19.13 -30.07 -21.57
C ILE A 537 19.32 -29.80 -20.10
N GLN A 538 18.29 -29.27 -19.47
CA GLN A 538 18.17 -29.07 -18.03
C GLN A 538 16.86 -29.67 -17.51
N GLY A 539 16.91 -30.36 -16.39
CA GLY A 539 15.69 -30.93 -15.78
C GLY A 539 16.01 -31.96 -14.72
N PHE A 540 14.96 -32.42 -14.04
CA PHE A 540 15.11 -33.40 -12.96
C PHE A 540 15.56 -34.77 -13.44
N PHE A 541 15.47 -35.03 -14.73
CA PHE A 541 16.04 -36.21 -15.35
C PHE A 541 17.56 -36.32 -15.07
N TYR A 542 18.28 -35.20 -15.16
CA TYR A 542 19.70 -35.16 -14.83
C TYR A 542 19.97 -34.86 -13.37
N GLY A 543 19.25 -33.88 -12.79
CA GLY A 543 19.42 -33.53 -11.38
C GLY A 543 18.52 -32.39 -10.92
N LYS A 544 18.15 -32.45 -9.65
CA LYS A 544 17.47 -31.34 -8.98
C LYS A 544 18.47 -30.27 -8.55
N PRO A 545 18.06 -29.02 -8.36
CA PRO A 545 18.92 -28.00 -7.75
C PRO A 545 19.48 -28.48 -6.41
N MET A 546 20.78 -28.33 -6.19
CA MET A 546 21.48 -28.80 -4.99
C MET A 546 22.53 -27.79 -4.54
N ASN A 547 23.01 -27.91 -3.30
CA ASN A 547 24.08 -27.06 -2.81
C ASN A 547 25.42 -27.33 -3.50
N ALA A 548 26.37 -26.40 -3.41
CA ALA A 548 27.65 -26.48 -4.11
C ALA A 548 28.46 -27.75 -3.80
N GLY A 549 28.42 -28.25 -2.55
CA GLY A 549 29.12 -29.47 -2.16
C GLY A 549 28.57 -30.71 -2.84
N ASN A 550 27.25 -30.87 -2.86
CA ASN A 550 26.60 -31.99 -3.53
C ASN A 550 26.77 -31.93 -5.03
N PHE A 551 26.70 -30.70 -5.61
CA PHE A 551 26.93 -30.51 -7.04
C PHE A 551 28.33 -30.93 -7.43
N ALA A 552 29.35 -30.44 -6.72
CA ALA A 552 30.74 -30.82 -7.00
C ALA A 552 30.97 -32.34 -6.88
N ALA A 553 30.42 -32.98 -5.86
CA ALA A 553 30.56 -34.42 -5.69
C ALA A 553 29.89 -35.24 -6.80
N SER A 554 28.88 -34.72 -7.50
CA SER A 554 28.10 -35.43 -8.51
C SER A 554 28.56 -35.16 -9.94
N TYR A 555 29.12 -33.95 -10.22
CA TYR A 555 29.31 -33.48 -11.59
C TYR A 555 30.73 -32.93 -11.87
N ILE A 556 31.48 -32.49 -10.86
CA ILE A 556 32.84 -31.95 -10.96
C ILE A 556 33.86 -33.01 -10.53
#